data_da991a1390807fa3d41a858bf1b8a74a
#
_entry.id   da991a1390807fa3d41a858bf1b8a74a
#
_cell.length_a   1.000
_cell.length_b   1.000
_cell.length_c   1.000
_cell.angle_alpha   90.00
_cell.angle_beta   90.00
_cell.angle_gamma   90.00
#
_symmetry.space_group_name_H-M   'P 1'
#
loop_
_entity.id
_entity.type
_entity.pdbx_description
1 polymer ?
#
loop_
_entity_poly.entity_id
_entity_poly.type
_entity_poly.pdbx_seq_one_letter_code
_entity_poly.pdbx_strand_id
1 'polypeptide(L)'
;MKHFIINNLGKVVCFSAITLASLSSCMKDDLTNCPAHKVSLKFDYTYNVENADAFSEEVRNLNVYVFDKNGKYFDTYTQSADKFETGHRMDITDLQEGKYTFVCLARDKKPTDSRADGDDEMEFSFTQLTPGVSTITDLKEEMGKKNGETSINNRKFTALYTAQTSLDFKGNKDTTGELSLMKCTKTYRIVMLPLDNNQPGFVAENFDVRIKGSAALLDYKGDKLVDENGALQNKPITYIPYNEELVDNKDGTTEVEGEEIKKALVYDLSSSRMFERKNDVNNSNPDSKEYDDKRIVITDKRSGKVIFNHSLPWFLALCSERIEKGWPEQEYLDRQDHYTLVFYVPNPDTDFYMVTKIKVNGWVLNFRDIEI
;
A
#
# COMPACT_ATOMS: atom_id res chain seq x y z
N MET A 1 -25.33 0.41 -96.07
CA MET A 1 -25.37 -0.31 -94.77
C MET A 1 -23.97 -0.41 -94.13
N LYS A 2 -23.11 0.62 -94.15
CA LYS A 2 -21.76 0.60 -93.58
C LYS A 2 -21.41 1.80 -92.68
N HIS A 3 -22.34 2.74 -92.49
CA HIS A 3 -22.13 3.91 -91.65
C HIS A 3 -22.75 3.89 -90.26
N PHE A 4 -23.47 2.82 -89.90
CA PHE A 4 -24.19 2.80 -88.63
C PHE A 4 -23.52 2.02 -87.49
N ILE A 5 -22.41 1.31 -87.79
CA ILE A 5 -21.71 0.46 -86.82
C ILE A 5 -20.58 1.19 -86.12
N ILE A 6 -19.99 2.21 -86.70
CA ILE A 6 -18.83 2.90 -86.14
C ILE A 6 -19.20 3.89 -85.04
N ASN A 7 -20.41 4.45 -85.05
CA ASN A 7 -20.84 5.43 -84.06
C ASN A 7 -21.22 4.85 -82.72
N ASN A 8 -21.54 3.55 -82.64
CA ASN A 8 -21.92 2.91 -81.38
C ASN A 8 -20.70 2.36 -80.65
N LEU A 9 -19.60 2.04 -81.34
CA LEU A 9 -18.42 1.49 -80.69
C LEU A 9 -17.64 2.59 -79.89
N GLY A 10 -17.63 3.83 -80.48
CA GLY A 10 -17.01 4.96 -79.78
C GLY A 10 -17.74 5.41 -78.50
N LYS A 11 -19.06 5.28 -78.47
CA LYS A 11 -19.84 5.60 -77.27
C LYS A 11 -19.73 4.59 -76.14
N VAL A 12 -19.54 3.32 -76.47
CA VAL A 12 -19.37 2.24 -75.49
C VAL A 12 -17.97 2.30 -74.87
N VAL A 13 -16.92 2.65 -75.64
CA VAL A 13 -15.57 2.79 -75.16
C VAL A 13 -15.42 4.01 -74.26
N CYS A 14 -16.08 5.13 -74.56
CA CYS A 14 -16.07 6.32 -73.70
C CYS A 14 -16.83 6.12 -72.40
N PHE A 15 -17.91 5.32 -72.38
CA PHE A 15 -18.65 5.05 -71.19
C PHE A 15 -17.93 4.05 -70.25
N SER A 16 -17.20 3.09 -70.79
CA SER A 16 -16.39 2.16 -69.97
C SER A 16 -15.11 2.84 -69.44
N ALA A 17 -14.55 3.83 -70.11
CA ALA A 17 -13.42 4.58 -69.63
C ALA A 17 -13.77 5.56 -68.45
N ILE A 18 -15.02 6.09 -68.45
CA ILE A 18 -15.48 7.00 -67.39
C ILE A 18 -15.86 6.18 -66.14
N THR A 19 -16.37 4.96 -66.26
CA THR A 19 -16.68 4.07 -65.11
C THR A 19 -15.43 3.47 -64.48
N LEU A 20 -14.31 3.30 -65.19
CA LEU A 20 -13.03 2.89 -64.58
C LEU A 20 -12.29 4.05 -63.89
N ALA A 21 -12.50 5.31 -64.32
CA ALA A 21 -11.90 6.46 -63.68
C ALA A 21 -12.58 6.88 -62.36
N SER A 22 -13.87 6.44 -62.15
CA SER A 22 -14.58 6.71 -60.89
C SER A 22 -14.30 5.69 -59.80
N LEU A 23 -13.59 4.58 -60.07
CA LEU A 23 -13.18 3.61 -59.05
C LEU A 23 -11.76 3.84 -58.53
N SER A 24 -11.01 4.82 -59.06
CA SER A 24 -9.70 5.22 -58.55
C SER A 24 -9.75 6.46 -57.64
N SER A 25 -10.93 6.85 -57.17
CA SER A 25 -11.02 7.68 -55.94
C SER A 25 -10.63 6.81 -54.77
N CYS A 26 -9.36 6.42 -54.75
CA CYS A 26 -8.72 5.94 -53.54
C CYS A 26 -8.95 7.00 -52.46
N MET A 27 -9.75 6.64 -51.50
CA MET A 27 -9.72 7.24 -50.21
C MET A 27 -8.25 7.32 -49.76
N LYS A 28 -7.60 8.45 -50.02
CA LYS A 28 -6.60 8.90 -49.07
C LYS A 28 -7.43 9.28 -47.84
N ASP A 29 -7.71 8.31 -47.00
CA ASP A 29 -8.06 8.63 -45.65
C ASP A 29 -6.96 9.54 -45.14
N ASP A 30 -7.31 10.79 -44.99
CA ASP A 30 -6.41 11.77 -44.36
C ASP A 30 -6.32 11.39 -42.88
N LEU A 31 -5.41 10.44 -42.61
CA LEU A 31 -5.16 9.92 -41.26
C LEU A 31 -4.55 10.98 -40.32
N THR A 32 -4.28 12.19 -40.85
CA THR A 32 -3.74 13.31 -40.04
C THR A 32 -4.72 13.80 -39.00
N ASN A 33 -6.02 13.47 -39.11
CA ASN A 33 -7.07 13.82 -38.16
C ASN A 33 -7.63 12.59 -37.37
N CYS A 34 -7.08 11.40 -37.55
CA CYS A 34 -7.43 10.29 -36.66
C CYS A 34 -6.85 10.59 -35.26
N PRO A 35 -7.68 10.62 -34.22
CA PRO A 35 -7.16 10.74 -32.86
C PRO A 35 -6.16 9.60 -32.62
N ALA A 36 -5.00 9.95 -32.10
CA ALA A 36 -4.00 8.95 -31.73
C ALA A 36 -4.63 7.97 -30.74
N HIS A 37 -4.42 6.67 -30.99
CA HIS A 37 -4.84 5.65 -30.03
C HIS A 37 -4.11 5.84 -28.70
N LYS A 38 -4.77 5.45 -27.61
CA LYS A 38 -4.31 5.70 -26.25
C LYS A 38 -4.19 4.42 -25.44
N VAL A 39 -3.38 4.50 -24.39
CA VAL A 39 -3.42 3.57 -23.27
C VAL A 39 -4.28 4.19 -22.17
N SER A 40 -5.31 3.46 -21.74
CA SER A 40 -6.23 3.87 -20.68
C SER A 40 -6.03 2.97 -19.45
N LEU A 41 -5.51 3.54 -18.36
CA LEU A 41 -5.26 2.82 -17.13
C LEU A 41 -6.43 3.04 -16.18
N LYS A 42 -7.09 1.96 -15.77
CA LYS A 42 -8.14 1.95 -14.77
C LYS A 42 -7.52 1.62 -13.41
N PHE A 43 -7.98 2.30 -12.36
CA PHE A 43 -7.52 2.09 -11.00
C PHE A 43 -8.65 1.55 -10.12
N ASP A 44 -8.29 0.65 -9.22
CA ASP A 44 -9.13 0.17 -8.14
C ASP A 44 -8.31 -0.10 -6.88
N TYR A 45 -9.00 -0.14 -5.73
CA TYR A 45 -8.44 -0.59 -4.46
C TYR A 45 -9.40 -1.59 -3.82
N THR A 46 -9.52 -2.75 -4.46
CA THR A 46 -10.32 -3.89 -3.98
C THR A 46 -9.48 -4.86 -3.13
N TYR A 47 -8.17 -4.72 -3.13
CA TYR A 47 -7.25 -5.54 -2.33
C TYR A 47 -7.19 -5.04 -0.88
N ASN A 48 -8.36 -5.06 -0.21
CA ASN A 48 -8.57 -4.71 1.19
C ASN A 48 -9.44 -5.79 1.86
N VAL A 49 -9.66 -5.69 3.16
CA VAL A 49 -10.39 -6.69 3.94
C VAL A 49 -11.87 -6.82 3.52
N GLU A 50 -12.48 -5.74 3.07
CA GLU A 50 -13.88 -5.69 2.64
C GLU A 50 -14.09 -6.24 1.21
N ASN A 51 -13.01 -6.41 0.42
CA ASN A 51 -13.06 -6.72 -1.01
C ASN A 51 -13.93 -5.71 -1.81
N ALA A 52 -14.03 -4.49 -1.34
CA ALA A 52 -14.79 -3.41 -1.95
C ALA A 52 -13.85 -2.34 -2.50
N ASP A 53 -14.21 -1.71 -3.62
CA ASP A 53 -13.37 -0.67 -4.21
C ASP A 53 -13.40 0.62 -3.37
N ALA A 54 -12.33 0.87 -2.63
CA ALA A 54 -12.11 2.04 -1.80
C ALA A 54 -11.27 3.12 -2.50
N PHE A 55 -10.95 2.97 -3.79
CA PHE A 55 -10.06 3.88 -4.50
C PHE A 55 -10.50 5.34 -4.41
N SER A 56 -11.76 5.64 -4.74
CA SER A 56 -12.26 7.01 -4.72
C SER A 56 -12.30 7.62 -3.31
N GLU A 57 -12.41 6.80 -2.27
CA GLU A 57 -12.48 7.27 -0.89
C GLU A 57 -11.10 7.50 -0.28
N GLU A 58 -10.08 6.74 -0.69
CA GLU A 58 -8.78 6.76 -0.03
C GLU A 58 -7.68 7.43 -0.85
N VAL A 59 -7.69 7.36 -2.18
CA VAL A 59 -6.59 7.87 -3.02
C VAL A 59 -6.80 9.32 -3.43
N ARG A 60 -5.73 10.12 -3.39
CA ARG A 60 -5.71 11.56 -3.76
C ARG A 60 -4.62 11.94 -4.72
N ASN A 61 -3.58 11.11 -4.86
CA ASN A 61 -2.46 11.33 -5.76
C ASN A 61 -2.02 10.03 -6.41
N LEU A 62 -1.75 10.08 -7.70
CA LEU A 62 -1.26 8.98 -8.52
C LEU A 62 0.05 9.42 -9.19
N ASN A 63 1.08 8.59 -9.11
CA ASN A 63 2.31 8.71 -9.90
C ASN A 63 2.49 7.40 -10.66
N VAL A 64 2.31 7.44 -11.97
CA VAL A 64 2.42 6.26 -12.85
C VAL A 64 3.75 6.34 -13.59
N TYR A 65 4.69 5.51 -13.20
CA TYR A 65 6.00 5.35 -13.85
C TYR A 65 5.88 4.35 -14.99
N VAL A 66 6.39 4.72 -16.15
CA VAL A 66 6.34 3.89 -17.36
C VAL A 66 7.73 3.38 -17.68
N PHE A 67 7.84 2.10 -17.94
CA PHE A 67 9.07 1.42 -18.33
C PHE A 67 8.88 0.71 -19.68
N ASP A 68 9.90 0.76 -20.54
CA ASP A 68 9.89 0.08 -21.84
C ASP A 68 10.04 -1.45 -21.70
N LYS A 69 10.04 -2.14 -22.84
CA LYS A 69 10.22 -3.61 -22.92
C LYS A 69 11.51 -4.14 -22.31
N ASN A 70 12.52 -3.29 -22.13
CA ASN A 70 13.80 -3.64 -21.52
C ASN A 70 13.85 -3.27 -20.04
N GLY A 71 12.74 -2.82 -19.47
CA GLY A 71 12.64 -2.33 -18.10
C GLY A 71 13.30 -0.97 -17.90
N LYS A 72 13.59 -0.19 -18.96
CA LYS A 72 14.15 1.15 -18.88
C LYS A 72 13.04 2.16 -18.63
N TYR A 73 13.30 3.08 -17.71
CA TYR A 73 12.38 4.16 -17.39
C TYR A 73 12.16 5.06 -18.61
N PHE A 74 10.89 5.28 -18.95
CA PHE A 74 10.44 6.10 -20.07
C PHE A 74 9.97 7.47 -19.58
N ASP A 75 8.90 7.51 -18.76
CA ASP A 75 8.30 8.75 -18.25
C ASP A 75 7.46 8.50 -17.00
N THR A 76 6.95 9.59 -16.40
CA THR A 76 6.03 9.56 -15.27
C THR A 76 4.82 10.46 -15.51
N TYR A 77 3.61 9.88 -15.36
CA TYR A 77 2.35 10.60 -15.45
C TYR A 77 1.76 10.76 -14.04
N THR A 78 1.40 11.99 -13.70
CA THR A 78 0.90 12.32 -12.35
C THR A 78 -0.50 12.93 -12.42
N GLN A 79 -1.39 12.49 -11.53
CA GLN A 79 -2.70 13.08 -11.34
C GLN A 79 -3.00 13.24 -9.86
N SER A 80 -3.72 14.31 -9.50
CA SER A 80 -4.17 14.58 -8.13
C SER A 80 -5.58 15.14 -8.15
N ALA A 81 -6.39 14.76 -7.16
CA ALA A 81 -7.74 15.26 -6.99
C ALA A 81 -8.12 15.31 -5.50
N ASP A 82 -9.08 16.18 -5.13
CA ASP A 82 -9.67 16.13 -3.79
C ASP A 82 -10.42 14.82 -3.56
N LYS A 83 -11.03 14.30 -4.61
CA LYS A 83 -11.62 12.98 -4.67
C LYS A 83 -11.64 12.54 -6.14
N PHE A 84 -11.14 11.34 -6.39
CA PHE A 84 -11.30 10.71 -7.71
C PHE A 84 -12.71 10.14 -7.85
N GLU A 85 -13.21 10.09 -9.08
CA GLU A 85 -14.50 9.43 -9.35
C GLU A 85 -14.37 7.90 -9.31
N THR A 86 -15.46 7.22 -9.01
CA THR A 86 -15.53 5.76 -9.09
C THR A 86 -15.23 5.30 -10.52
N GLY A 87 -14.34 4.32 -10.65
CA GLY A 87 -13.90 3.81 -11.95
C GLY A 87 -12.97 4.76 -12.71
N HIS A 88 -12.26 5.61 -11.99
CA HIS A 88 -11.28 6.57 -12.53
C HIS A 88 -10.31 5.94 -13.52
N ARG A 89 -9.98 6.70 -14.56
CA ARG A 89 -9.03 6.32 -15.61
C ARG A 89 -8.02 7.42 -15.88
N MET A 90 -6.81 7.02 -16.18
CA MET A 90 -5.76 7.89 -16.71
C MET A 90 -5.50 7.50 -18.15
N ASP A 91 -5.69 8.45 -19.07
CA ASP A 91 -5.43 8.26 -20.49
C ASP A 91 -4.05 8.80 -20.84
N ILE A 92 -3.23 7.98 -21.49
CA ILE A 92 -1.89 8.28 -21.95
C ILE A 92 -1.91 8.21 -23.50
N THR A 93 -1.64 9.32 -24.17
CA THR A 93 -1.83 9.51 -25.61
C THR A 93 -0.54 9.66 -26.41
N ASP A 94 0.59 9.78 -25.75
CA ASP A 94 1.91 10.07 -26.33
C ASP A 94 2.85 8.86 -26.39
N LEU A 95 2.34 7.65 -26.01
CA LEU A 95 3.08 6.42 -26.16
C LEU A 95 3.09 5.93 -27.61
N GLN A 96 4.23 5.46 -28.04
CA GLN A 96 4.39 4.78 -29.33
C GLN A 96 4.04 3.28 -29.21
N GLU A 97 3.90 2.58 -30.34
CA GLU A 97 3.76 1.13 -30.36
C GLU A 97 4.92 0.48 -29.57
N GLY A 98 4.58 -0.42 -28.62
CA GLY A 98 5.57 -1.09 -27.79
C GLY A 98 4.98 -1.84 -26.62
N LYS A 99 5.85 -2.59 -25.92
CA LYS A 99 5.51 -3.21 -24.65
C LYS A 99 5.98 -2.30 -23.53
N TYR A 100 5.08 -2.05 -22.59
CA TYR A 100 5.34 -1.17 -21.45
C TYR A 100 4.93 -1.84 -20.16
N THR A 101 5.67 -1.56 -19.10
CA THR A 101 5.28 -1.85 -17.70
C THR A 101 4.96 -0.54 -17.02
N PHE A 102 3.79 -0.49 -16.38
CA PHE A 102 3.29 0.65 -15.62
C PHE A 102 3.36 0.30 -14.14
N VAL A 103 4.00 1.14 -13.35
CA VAL A 103 4.05 1.06 -11.89
C VAL A 103 3.36 2.29 -11.33
N CYS A 104 2.32 2.10 -10.55
CA CYS A 104 1.64 3.18 -9.85
C CYS A 104 2.09 3.21 -8.39
N LEU A 105 2.57 4.38 -7.96
CA LEU A 105 2.78 4.72 -6.55
C LEU A 105 1.78 5.83 -6.19
N ALA A 106 0.83 5.50 -5.30
CA ALA A 106 -0.27 6.40 -4.97
C ALA A 106 -0.27 6.79 -3.48
N ARG A 107 -0.96 7.89 -3.16
CA ARG A 107 -1.06 8.42 -1.79
C ARG A 107 -2.48 8.90 -1.49
N ASP A 108 -2.82 8.96 -0.20
CA ASP A 108 -4.07 9.53 0.33
C ASP A 108 -4.05 11.07 0.45
N LYS A 109 -2.93 11.73 0.09
CA LYS A 109 -2.76 13.19 0.10
C LYS A 109 -2.27 13.71 -1.24
N LYS A 110 -2.65 14.94 -1.57
CA LYS A 110 -2.11 15.68 -2.72
C LYS A 110 -0.75 16.28 -2.36
N PRO A 111 0.19 16.41 -3.31
CA PRO A 111 1.50 17.05 -3.07
C PRO A 111 1.39 18.52 -2.65
N THR A 112 0.29 19.18 -3.03
CA THR A 112 0.01 20.60 -2.74
C THR A 112 -0.71 20.84 -1.43
N ASP A 113 -1.16 19.78 -0.75
CA ASP A 113 -1.73 19.94 0.57
C ASP A 113 -0.61 20.41 1.49
N SER A 114 -0.50 21.77 1.57
CA SER A 114 0.48 22.39 2.43
C SER A 114 0.29 21.85 3.84
N ARG A 115 1.35 21.31 4.38
CA ARG A 115 1.40 20.96 5.79
C ARG A 115 1.09 22.23 6.56
N ALA A 116 -0.08 22.31 7.16
CA ALA A 116 -0.30 23.28 8.22
C ALA A 116 0.84 23.07 9.23
N ASP A 117 1.44 24.14 9.74
CA ASP A 117 2.46 24.05 10.78
C ASP A 117 1.92 23.15 11.90
N GLY A 118 2.44 21.92 12.01
CA GLY A 118 1.98 20.90 12.94
C GLY A 118 1.48 19.58 12.31
N ASP A 119 1.24 19.50 10.99
CA ASP A 119 0.96 18.21 10.33
C ASP A 119 2.28 17.44 10.11
N ASP A 120 2.64 16.64 11.09
CA ASP A 120 3.93 15.96 11.20
C ASP A 120 3.86 14.51 10.65
N GLU A 121 3.07 14.28 9.60
CA GLU A 121 3.01 12.96 8.97
C GLU A 121 4.31 12.61 8.25
N MET A 122 4.63 11.32 8.23
CA MET A 122 5.78 10.76 7.54
C MET A 122 5.37 10.32 6.14
N GLU A 123 6.14 10.72 5.14
CA GLU A 123 5.98 10.29 3.76
C GLU A 123 7.14 9.41 3.30
N PHE A 124 6.84 8.50 2.37
CA PHE A 124 7.87 7.85 1.58
C PHE A 124 8.34 8.78 0.48
N SER A 125 9.64 8.84 0.25
CA SER A 125 10.23 9.47 -0.92
C SER A 125 10.44 8.41 -2.01
N PHE A 126 10.28 8.82 -3.28
CA PHE A 126 10.50 7.95 -4.43
C PHE A 126 11.84 8.29 -5.07
N THR A 127 12.55 7.25 -5.55
CA THR A 127 13.79 7.45 -6.29
C THR A 127 13.55 8.31 -7.54
N GLN A 128 14.37 9.32 -7.73
CA GLN A 128 14.37 10.07 -9.01
C GLN A 128 14.99 9.22 -10.10
N LEU A 129 14.27 9.04 -11.20
CA LEU A 129 14.68 8.24 -12.33
C LEU A 129 15.11 9.12 -13.50
N THR A 130 16.08 8.63 -14.30
CA THR A 130 16.55 9.29 -15.52
C THR A 130 16.05 8.49 -16.73
N PRO A 131 15.29 9.12 -17.66
CA PRO A 131 14.77 8.45 -18.85
C PRO A 131 15.87 7.76 -19.68
N GLY A 132 15.60 6.53 -20.12
CA GLY A 132 16.52 5.70 -20.90
C GLY A 132 17.72 5.14 -20.13
N VAL A 133 17.99 5.61 -18.91
CA VAL A 133 19.12 5.19 -18.06
C VAL A 133 18.65 4.30 -16.93
N SER A 134 17.79 4.82 -16.07
CA SER A 134 17.27 4.08 -14.90
C SER A 134 16.42 2.89 -15.32
N THR A 135 16.35 1.90 -14.46
CA THR A 135 15.57 0.67 -14.64
C THR A 135 14.44 0.58 -13.62
N ILE A 136 13.50 -0.32 -13.84
CA ILE A 136 12.41 -0.56 -12.89
C ILE A 136 12.90 -0.94 -11.49
N THR A 137 14.05 -1.62 -11.39
CA THR A 137 14.66 -1.99 -10.11
C THR A 137 15.31 -0.83 -9.38
N ASP A 138 15.51 0.31 -10.06
CA ASP A 138 15.99 1.54 -9.44
C ASP A 138 14.86 2.32 -8.75
N LEU A 139 13.59 2.05 -9.11
CA LEU A 139 12.44 2.65 -8.46
C LEU A 139 12.24 2.03 -7.06
N LYS A 140 12.46 2.84 -6.05
CA LYS A 140 12.38 2.47 -4.63
C LYS A 140 11.58 3.49 -3.87
N GLU A 141 10.99 3.02 -2.79
CA GLU A 141 10.21 3.81 -1.83
C GLU A 141 10.98 3.84 -0.52
N GLU A 142 11.57 4.98 -0.21
CA GLU A 142 12.33 5.17 1.03
C GLU A 142 11.53 5.99 2.02
N MET A 143 11.43 5.52 3.26
CA MET A 143 10.83 6.29 4.33
C MET A 143 11.61 7.58 4.56
N GLY A 144 10.93 8.72 4.51
CA GLY A 144 11.51 10.03 4.66
C GLY A 144 12.30 10.15 5.97
N LYS A 145 13.54 10.63 5.88
CA LYS A 145 14.39 10.89 7.04
C LYS A 145 14.26 12.36 7.41
N LYS A 146 13.88 12.65 8.65
CA LYS A 146 14.05 13.99 9.21
C LYS A 146 15.50 14.09 9.71
N ASN A 147 16.33 14.92 9.07
CA ASN A 147 17.72 15.18 9.46
C ASN A 147 18.68 13.97 9.48
N GLY A 148 18.61 13.12 8.45
CA GLY A 148 19.73 12.22 8.09
C GLY A 148 19.84 10.90 8.84
N GLU A 149 19.29 10.72 10.04
CA GLU A 149 19.40 9.45 10.77
C GLU A 149 18.31 9.30 11.82
N THR A 150 17.20 8.62 11.52
CA THR A 150 16.38 8.13 12.60
C THR A 150 16.03 6.66 12.38
N SER A 151 16.56 5.81 13.26
CA SER A 151 16.05 4.45 13.44
C SER A 151 14.71 4.42 14.20
N ILE A 152 14.09 5.57 14.47
CA ILE A 152 12.86 5.72 15.24
C ILE A 152 11.90 6.63 14.49
N ASN A 153 10.66 6.20 14.33
CA ASN A 153 9.56 7.02 13.81
C ASN A 153 8.44 7.14 14.85
N ASN A 154 8.06 8.37 15.16
CA ASN A 154 6.94 8.73 16.05
C ASN A 154 5.86 9.53 15.32
N ARG A 155 5.69 9.31 14.02
CA ARG A 155 4.72 10.04 13.20
C ARG A 155 3.80 9.08 12.49
N LYS A 156 2.57 9.51 12.23
CA LYS A 156 1.65 8.82 11.36
C LYS A 156 2.18 8.83 9.93
N PHE A 157 2.05 7.75 9.21
CA PHE A 157 2.34 7.74 7.78
C PHE A 157 1.19 8.31 6.95
N THR A 158 1.54 9.10 5.94
CA THR A 158 0.70 9.26 4.75
C THR A 158 0.56 7.89 4.10
N ALA A 159 -0.64 7.47 3.75
CA ALA A 159 -0.85 6.16 3.16
C ALA A 159 -0.11 6.05 1.81
N LEU A 160 0.54 4.92 1.61
CA LEU A 160 1.26 4.56 0.40
C LEU A 160 0.60 3.34 -0.22
N TYR A 161 0.37 3.41 -1.53
CA TYR A 161 -0.19 2.32 -2.33
C TYR A 161 0.72 2.03 -3.51
N THR A 162 0.82 0.76 -3.89
CA THR A 162 1.53 0.31 -5.10
C THR A 162 0.66 -0.59 -5.95
N ALA A 163 0.86 -0.53 -7.27
CA ALA A 163 0.29 -1.46 -8.25
C ALA A 163 1.18 -1.54 -9.48
N GLN A 164 1.09 -2.63 -10.23
CA GLN A 164 1.77 -2.74 -11.52
C GLN A 164 0.94 -3.51 -12.54
N THR A 165 1.10 -3.14 -13.81
CA THR A 165 0.57 -3.89 -14.96
C THR A 165 1.51 -3.79 -16.15
N SER A 166 1.44 -4.75 -17.08
CA SER A 166 2.22 -4.72 -18.32
C SER A 166 1.30 -4.86 -19.51
N LEU A 167 1.48 -4.01 -20.51
CA LEU A 167 0.64 -3.96 -21.71
C LEU A 167 1.49 -4.01 -22.98
N ASP A 168 0.90 -4.57 -24.03
CA ASP A 168 1.43 -4.54 -25.40
C ASP A 168 0.56 -3.59 -26.24
N PHE A 169 0.99 -2.32 -26.33
CA PHE A 169 0.29 -1.28 -27.09
C PHE A 169 0.68 -1.37 -28.56
N LYS A 170 -0.30 -1.64 -29.43
CA LYS A 170 -0.10 -1.85 -30.87
C LYS A 170 -0.22 -0.57 -31.71
N GLY A 171 -0.60 0.55 -31.11
CA GLY A 171 -0.75 1.83 -31.82
C GLY A 171 -1.93 1.91 -32.80
N ASN A 172 -2.64 0.79 -33.03
CA ASN A 172 -3.74 0.71 -34.01
C ASN A 172 -5.12 0.62 -33.36
N LYS A 173 -5.19 0.60 -32.04
CA LYS A 173 -6.41 0.62 -31.24
C LYS A 173 -6.10 1.04 -29.82
N ASP A 174 -7.11 1.57 -29.12
CA ASP A 174 -7.01 1.85 -27.70
C ASP A 174 -6.74 0.57 -26.91
N THR A 175 -5.87 0.69 -25.91
CA THR A 175 -5.51 -0.43 -25.04
C THR A 175 -5.82 -0.05 -23.60
N THR A 176 -6.47 -0.95 -22.85
CA THR A 176 -6.81 -0.73 -21.45
C THR A 176 -5.98 -1.65 -20.57
N GLY A 177 -5.45 -1.08 -19.46
CA GLY A 177 -4.83 -1.81 -18.37
C GLY A 177 -5.56 -1.57 -17.05
N GLU A 178 -5.36 -2.47 -16.10
CA GLU A 178 -5.88 -2.33 -14.74
C GLU A 178 -4.72 -2.29 -13.76
N LEU A 179 -4.83 -1.40 -12.77
CA LEU A 179 -3.89 -1.19 -11.68
C LEU A 179 -4.65 -1.34 -10.35
N SER A 180 -4.67 -2.56 -9.83
CA SER A 180 -5.24 -2.87 -8.52
C SER A 180 -4.24 -2.55 -7.43
N LEU A 181 -4.57 -1.54 -6.61
CA LEU A 181 -3.69 -1.01 -5.58
C LEU A 181 -3.62 -1.93 -4.36
N MET A 182 -2.44 -2.00 -3.77
CA MET A 182 -2.16 -2.61 -2.47
C MET A 182 -1.60 -1.54 -1.53
N LYS A 183 -2.13 -1.44 -0.30
CA LYS A 183 -1.69 -0.47 0.70
C LYS A 183 -0.43 -0.94 1.43
N CYS A 184 0.63 -0.14 1.39
CA CYS A 184 1.94 -0.44 1.96
C CYS A 184 2.20 0.21 3.33
N THR A 185 1.18 0.80 3.94
CA THR A 185 1.24 1.39 5.27
C THR A 185 0.20 0.77 6.19
N LYS A 186 0.51 0.71 7.49
CA LYS A 186 -0.36 0.12 8.52
C LYS A 186 -0.51 1.09 9.69
N THR A 187 -1.66 1.05 10.33
CA THR A 187 -1.96 1.79 11.56
C THR A 187 -2.34 0.82 12.67
N TYR A 188 -2.00 1.18 13.90
CA TYR A 188 -2.27 0.36 15.08
C TYR A 188 -2.83 1.24 16.18
N ARG A 189 -3.92 0.79 16.78
CA ARG A 189 -4.44 1.31 18.04
C ARG A 189 -4.18 0.27 19.13
N ILE A 190 -3.33 0.60 20.08
CA ILE A 190 -2.98 -0.25 21.20
C ILE A 190 -3.69 0.30 22.43
N VAL A 191 -4.60 -0.48 22.99
CA VAL A 191 -5.37 -0.14 24.18
C VAL A 191 -4.88 -1.01 25.33
N MET A 192 -4.39 -0.40 26.40
CA MET A 192 -4.00 -1.08 27.61
C MET A 192 -5.07 -0.84 28.68
N LEU A 193 -5.59 -1.91 29.24
CA LEU A 193 -6.59 -1.90 30.30
C LEU A 193 -5.98 -2.41 31.61
N PRO A 194 -6.11 -1.69 32.74
CA PRO A 194 -5.66 -2.21 34.01
C PRO A 194 -6.59 -3.33 34.48
N LEU A 195 -6.05 -4.41 35.05
CA LEU A 195 -6.84 -5.43 35.71
C LEU A 195 -7.51 -4.92 37.00
N ASP A 196 -6.92 -3.89 37.62
CA ASP A 196 -7.52 -3.15 38.75
C ASP A 196 -7.58 -1.66 38.37
N ASN A 197 -8.78 -1.09 38.32
CA ASN A 197 -9.01 0.30 38.02
C ASN A 197 -8.29 1.29 38.97
N ASN A 198 -7.93 0.85 40.14
CA ASN A 198 -7.19 1.63 41.13
C ASN A 198 -5.66 1.40 41.04
N GLN A 199 -5.18 0.72 40.00
CA GLN A 199 -3.77 0.38 39.83
C GLN A 199 -2.87 1.62 39.95
N PRO A 200 -1.98 1.71 40.94
CA PRO A 200 -1.05 2.82 41.05
C PRO A 200 -0.10 2.91 39.86
N GLY A 201 0.17 4.12 39.41
CA GLY A 201 1.14 4.34 38.32
C GLY A 201 0.68 3.87 36.94
N PHE A 202 -0.60 3.58 36.75
CA PHE A 202 -1.16 3.33 35.42
C PHE A 202 -1.39 4.65 34.68
N VAL A 203 -0.29 5.18 34.15
CA VAL A 203 -0.19 6.43 33.38
C VAL A 203 0.74 6.21 32.19
N ALA A 204 0.54 6.95 31.10
CA ALA A 204 1.24 6.72 29.83
C ALA A 204 2.77 6.81 29.96
N GLU A 205 3.26 7.73 30.76
CA GLU A 205 4.69 7.96 30.98
C GLU A 205 5.43 6.73 31.55
N ASN A 206 4.70 5.83 32.21
CA ASN A 206 5.26 4.62 32.83
C ASN A 206 5.41 3.46 31.87
N PHE A 207 4.87 3.55 30.67
CA PHE A 207 4.97 2.48 29.68
C PHE A 207 5.76 2.95 28.47
N ASP A 208 6.48 2.02 27.86
CA ASP A 208 7.17 2.17 26.57
C ASP A 208 6.59 1.16 25.59
N VAL A 209 5.89 1.64 24.58
CA VAL A 209 5.22 0.83 23.56
C VAL A 209 5.95 1.01 22.25
N ARG A 210 6.46 -0.08 21.66
CA ARG A 210 7.25 -0.04 20.42
C ARG A 210 6.87 -1.15 19.47
N ILE A 211 6.91 -0.84 18.18
CA ILE A 211 6.98 -1.85 17.11
C ILE A 211 8.40 -1.77 16.54
N LYS A 212 9.18 -2.86 16.72
CA LYS A 212 10.59 -2.96 16.32
C LYS A 212 10.72 -3.79 15.05
N GLY A 213 11.75 -3.52 14.28
CA GLY A 213 12.16 -4.30 13.12
C GLY A 213 11.23 -4.08 11.93
N SER A 214 11.59 -3.24 11.00
CA SER A 214 10.82 -3.01 9.79
C SER A 214 11.71 -2.50 8.67
N ALA A 215 11.31 -2.83 7.44
CA ALA A 215 11.93 -2.30 6.26
C ALA A 215 11.63 -0.79 6.15
N ALA A 216 12.69 0.02 6.06
CA ALA A 216 12.60 1.44 5.75
C ALA A 216 12.65 1.70 4.26
N LEU A 217 12.99 0.69 3.48
CA LEU A 217 13.18 0.75 2.04
C LEU A 217 12.38 -0.38 1.39
N LEU A 218 11.46 -0.01 0.52
CA LEU A 218 10.64 -0.92 -0.27
C LEU A 218 10.99 -0.79 -1.74
N ASP A 219 10.81 -1.86 -2.50
CA ASP A 219 10.90 -1.82 -3.95
C ASP A 219 9.57 -1.31 -4.56
N TYR A 220 9.54 -1.17 -5.87
CA TYR A 220 8.36 -0.71 -6.62
C TYR A 220 7.10 -1.59 -6.50
N LYS A 221 7.21 -2.76 -5.90
CA LYS A 221 6.07 -3.65 -5.57
C LYS A 221 5.64 -3.53 -4.12
N GLY A 222 6.32 -2.70 -3.35
CA GLY A 222 6.15 -2.62 -1.92
C GLY A 222 6.81 -3.77 -1.16
N ASP A 223 7.71 -4.54 -1.79
CA ASP A 223 8.48 -5.61 -1.14
C ASP A 223 9.73 -5.07 -0.47
N LYS A 224 10.15 -5.71 0.63
CA LYS A 224 11.37 -5.33 1.33
C LYS A 224 12.61 -5.58 0.47
N LEU A 225 13.52 -4.62 0.45
CA LEU A 225 14.80 -4.76 -0.20
C LEU A 225 15.80 -5.47 0.71
N VAL A 226 16.29 -6.59 0.23
CA VAL A 226 17.32 -7.39 0.90
C VAL A 226 18.55 -7.48 0.01
N ASP A 227 19.72 -7.69 0.64
CA ASP A 227 20.95 -7.99 -0.06
C ASP A 227 20.99 -9.47 -0.52
N GLU A 228 22.10 -9.89 -1.12
CA GLU A 228 22.33 -11.26 -1.58
C GLU A 228 22.30 -12.33 -0.46
N ASN A 229 22.49 -11.92 0.78
CA ASN A 229 22.43 -12.77 1.97
C ASN A 229 21.06 -12.77 2.65
N GLY A 230 20.09 -12.02 2.10
CA GLY A 230 18.74 -11.86 2.67
C GLY A 230 18.65 -10.85 3.81
N ALA A 231 19.71 -10.08 4.11
CA ALA A 231 19.64 -9.01 5.09
C ALA A 231 19.02 -7.75 4.50
N LEU A 232 18.27 -6.99 5.31
CA LEU A 232 17.69 -5.71 4.90
C LEU A 232 18.78 -4.75 4.41
N GLN A 233 18.59 -4.17 3.22
CA GLN A 233 19.51 -3.18 2.65
C GLN A 233 19.56 -1.88 3.46
N ASN A 234 18.56 -1.63 4.30
CA ASN A 234 18.51 -0.46 5.16
C ASN A 234 18.37 -0.89 6.62
N LYS A 235 18.80 0.00 7.55
CA LYS A 235 18.69 -0.29 8.99
C LYS A 235 17.22 -0.48 9.38
N PRO A 236 16.91 -1.46 10.25
CA PRO A 236 15.56 -1.64 10.78
C PRO A 236 15.08 -0.36 11.49
N ILE A 237 13.79 -0.08 11.36
CA ILE A 237 13.14 1.05 12.04
C ILE A 237 12.33 0.55 13.22
N THR A 238 12.33 1.37 14.27
CA THR A 238 11.45 1.24 15.43
C THR A 238 10.37 2.32 15.35
N TYR A 239 9.12 1.92 15.45
CA TYR A 239 7.98 2.81 15.54
C TYR A 239 7.57 2.96 17.00
N ILE A 240 7.34 4.20 17.42
CA ILE A 240 6.80 4.58 18.73
C ILE A 240 5.50 5.35 18.52
N PRO A 241 4.64 5.48 19.54
CA PRO A 241 3.38 6.18 19.40
C PRO A 241 3.55 7.61 18.88
N TYR A 242 2.67 8.01 17.96
CA TYR A 242 2.48 9.40 17.55
C TYR A 242 1.36 10.07 18.34
N ASN A 243 0.51 9.28 19.00
CA ASN A 243 -0.53 9.74 19.91
C ASN A 243 -0.56 8.84 21.14
N GLU A 244 -0.67 9.46 22.32
CA GLU A 244 -0.81 8.79 23.60
C GLU A 244 -1.95 9.48 24.37
N GLU A 245 -2.92 8.70 24.84
CA GLU A 245 -4.09 9.21 25.53
C GLU A 245 -4.37 8.41 26.81
N LEU A 246 -4.69 9.10 27.90
CA LEU A 246 -5.26 8.50 29.10
C LEU A 246 -6.76 8.73 29.13
N VAL A 247 -7.53 7.66 28.99
CA VAL A 247 -8.97 7.66 29.26
C VAL A 247 -9.16 7.38 30.75
N ASP A 248 -9.74 8.32 31.51
CA ASP A 248 -10.02 8.18 32.93
C ASP A 248 -11.40 8.76 33.24
N ASN A 249 -12.41 7.90 33.27
CA ASN A 249 -13.79 8.29 33.57
C ASN A 249 -14.08 8.04 35.08
N LYS A 250 -13.97 9.10 35.84
CA LYS A 250 -14.12 9.04 37.30
C LYS A 250 -15.55 8.76 37.73
N ASP A 251 -16.55 9.16 36.95
CA ASP A 251 -17.97 9.16 37.32
C ASP A 251 -18.78 8.02 36.66
N GLY A 252 -18.11 7.10 35.98
CA GLY A 252 -18.80 6.01 35.29
C GLY A 252 -17.87 5.13 34.47
N THR A 253 -18.42 4.52 33.41
CA THR A 253 -17.68 3.79 32.39
C THR A 253 -17.80 4.51 31.07
N THR A 254 -16.81 4.32 30.20
CA THR A 254 -16.86 4.72 28.79
C THR A 254 -16.54 3.50 27.93
N GLU A 255 -17.01 3.48 26.71
CA GLU A 255 -16.69 2.43 25.76
C GLU A 255 -15.41 2.77 25.02
N VAL A 256 -14.45 1.84 25.03
CA VAL A 256 -13.24 1.90 24.20
C VAL A 256 -13.08 0.53 23.55
N GLU A 257 -13.13 0.49 22.21
CA GLU A 257 -12.99 -0.72 21.41
C GLU A 257 -13.89 -1.88 21.89
N GLY A 258 -15.16 -1.58 22.16
CA GLY A 258 -16.16 -2.53 22.61
C GLY A 258 -16.02 -3.00 24.06
N GLU A 259 -15.17 -2.35 24.87
CA GLU A 259 -15.02 -2.60 26.29
C GLU A 259 -15.57 -1.43 27.11
N GLU A 260 -16.47 -1.72 28.06
CA GLU A 260 -16.86 -0.74 29.06
C GLU A 260 -15.76 -0.62 30.13
N ILE A 261 -15.09 0.51 30.16
CA ILE A 261 -13.92 0.75 31.00
C ILE A 261 -14.05 2.02 31.82
N LYS A 262 -13.37 2.03 32.94
CA LYS A 262 -13.14 3.25 33.74
C LYS A 262 -11.84 3.93 33.34
N LYS A 263 -10.81 3.15 33.02
CA LYS A 263 -9.48 3.65 32.74
C LYS A 263 -8.81 2.85 31.62
N ALA A 264 -8.18 3.54 30.69
CA ALA A 264 -7.37 2.94 29.63
C ALA A 264 -6.20 3.84 29.25
N LEU A 265 -5.14 3.26 28.73
CA LEU A 265 -4.11 3.95 27.99
C LEU A 265 -4.25 3.57 26.51
N VAL A 266 -4.30 4.57 25.64
CA VAL A 266 -4.43 4.38 24.21
C VAL A 266 -3.17 4.91 23.53
N TYR A 267 -2.58 4.11 22.65
CA TYR A 267 -1.40 4.45 21.87
C TYR A 267 -1.68 4.21 20.40
N ASP A 268 -1.53 5.24 19.58
CA ASP A 268 -1.65 5.10 18.13
C ASP A 268 -0.26 5.10 17.48
N LEU A 269 0.02 4.07 16.68
CA LEU A 269 1.28 3.87 15.95
C LEU A 269 0.99 3.69 14.46
N SER A 270 2.03 3.93 13.65
CA SER A 270 1.97 3.67 12.21
C SER A 270 3.27 3.02 11.74
N SER A 271 3.18 2.14 10.74
CA SER A 271 4.36 1.46 10.19
C SER A 271 4.26 1.27 8.66
N SER A 272 5.39 0.95 8.03
CA SER A 272 5.42 0.41 6.68
C SER A 272 4.76 -0.97 6.62
N ARG A 273 4.60 -1.51 5.38
CA ARG A 273 4.06 -2.84 5.09
C ARG A 273 4.64 -3.90 6.03
N MET A 274 3.78 -4.80 6.45
CA MET A 274 4.11 -5.93 7.31
C MET A 274 4.29 -7.18 6.45
N PHE A 275 5.32 -7.96 6.76
CA PHE A 275 5.62 -9.20 6.06
C PHE A 275 5.38 -10.39 6.98
N GLU A 276 4.85 -11.47 6.42
CA GLU A 276 4.66 -12.71 7.15
C GLU A 276 5.98 -13.24 7.73
N ARG A 277 5.87 -13.99 8.80
CA ARG A 277 7.00 -14.69 9.36
C ARG A 277 7.49 -15.77 8.39
N LYS A 278 8.76 -15.77 8.04
CA LYS A 278 9.37 -16.90 7.34
C LYS A 278 9.39 -18.09 8.29
N ASN A 279 8.63 -19.13 7.95
CA ASN A 279 8.68 -20.41 8.65
C ASN A 279 10.02 -21.08 8.40
N ASP A 280 11.02 -20.78 9.21
CA ASP A 280 12.15 -21.69 9.36
C ASP A 280 11.73 -22.76 10.38
N VAL A 281 11.26 -23.89 9.86
CA VAL A 281 10.82 -25.05 10.66
C VAL A 281 11.91 -25.59 11.61
N ASN A 282 13.16 -25.14 11.48
CA ASN A 282 14.29 -25.57 12.28
C ASN A 282 14.70 -24.57 13.38
N ASN A 283 14.12 -23.38 13.42
CA ASN A 283 14.50 -22.35 14.38
C ASN A 283 13.33 -21.98 15.29
N SER A 284 13.23 -22.71 16.39
CA SER A 284 12.24 -22.46 17.46
C SER A 284 12.61 -21.28 18.37
N ASN A 285 13.72 -20.57 18.11
CA ASN A 285 14.14 -19.45 18.93
C ASN A 285 13.53 -18.14 18.41
N PRO A 286 12.50 -17.57 19.08
CA PRO A 286 11.88 -16.30 18.68
C PRO A 286 12.82 -15.09 18.78
N ASP A 287 13.99 -15.23 19.41
CA ASP A 287 15.00 -14.18 19.60
C ASP A 287 16.14 -14.25 18.58
N SER A 288 16.09 -15.20 17.63
CA SER A 288 17.14 -15.29 16.61
C SER A 288 17.11 -14.08 15.69
N LYS A 289 18.30 -13.55 15.34
CA LYS A 289 18.48 -12.41 14.45
C LYS A 289 17.98 -12.65 13.00
N GLU A 290 17.62 -13.89 12.68
CA GLU A 290 17.09 -14.29 11.37
C GLU A 290 15.61 -13.98 11.19
N TYR A 291 14.90 -13.66 12.29
CA TYR A 291 13.53 -13.19 12.21
C TYR A 291 13.50 -11.70 11.98
N ASP A 292 13.34 -11.31 10.73
CA ASP A 292 13.10 -9.95 10.27
C ASP A 292 11.62 -9.55 10.54
N ASP A 293 11.11 -10.00 11.68
CA ASP A 293 9.74 -9.80 12.11
C ASP A 293 9.60 -8.48 12.84
N LYS A 294 8.59 -7.73 12.48
CA LYS A 294 8.13 -6.63 13.34
C LYS A 294 7.73 -7.21 14.69
N ARG A 295 8.33 -6.72 15.76
CA ARG A 295 8.02 -7.14 17.12
C ARG A 295 7.30 -6.02 17.86
N ILE A 296 6.16 -6.33 18.47
CA ILE A 296 5.54 -5.44 19.45
C ILE A 296 6.19 -5.67 20.80
N VAL A 297 6.69 -4.61 21.42
CA VAL A 297 7.34 -4.64 22.73
C VAL A 297 6.67 -3.62 23.63
N ILE A 298 6.20 -4.06 24.78
CA ILE A 298 5.65 -3.20 25.84
C ILE A 298 6.50 -3.39 27.08
N THR A 299 7.03 -2.30 27.62
CA THR A 299 7.92 -2.30 28.79
C THR A 299 7.38 -1.35 29.85
N ASP A 300 7.37 -1.77 31.11
CA ASP A 300 7.19 -0.87 32.25
C ASP A 300 8.51 -0.14 32.53
N LYS A 301 8.55 1.16 32.28
CA LYS A 301 9.75 2.00 32.46
C LYS A 301 10.19 2.10 33.93
N ARG A 302 9.30 1.95 34.91
CA ARG A 302 9.62 2.05 36.33
C ARG A 302 10.45 0.87 36.80
N SER A 303 10.05 -0.35 36.37
CA SER A 303 10.75 -1.57 36.75
C SER A 303 11.78 -2.04 35.72
N GLY A 304 11.71 -1.52 34.49
CA GLY A 304 12.48 -2.01 33.34
C GLY A 304 12.02 -3.39 32.84
N LYS A 305 10.92 -3.95 33.38
CA LYS A 305 10.41 -5.26 32.96
C LYS A 305 9.69 -5.17 31.64
N VAL A 306 9.95 -6.14 30.78
CA VAL A 306 9.20 -6.35 29.54
C VAL A 306 7.90 -7.06 29.87
N ILE A 307 6.78 -6.39 29.57
CA ILE A 307 5.42 -6.91 29.79
C ILE A 307 4.99 -7.79 28.63
N PHE A 308 5.36 -7.41 27.42
CA PHE A 308 5.00 -8.10 26.20
C PHE A 308 6.09 -7.95 25.15
N ASN A 309 6.45 -9.04 24.46
CA ASN A 309 7.45 -9.04 23.39
C ASN A 309 7.21 -10.21 22.43
N HIS A 310 6.42 -9.97 21.36
CA HIS A 310 6.08 -11.01 20.39
C HIS A 310 6.20 -10.53 18.95
N SER A 311 6.37 -11.48 18.02
CA SER A 311 6.27 -11.22 16.59
C SER A 311 4.88 -10.69 16.28
N LEU A 312 4.83 -9.46 15.77
CA LEU A 312 3.56 -8.79 15.47
C LEU A 312 2.85 -9.45 14.28
N PRO A 313 3.51 -9.76 13.13
CA PRO A 313 2.86 -10.42 12.02
C PRO A 313 2.22 -11.75 12.41
N TRP A 314 2.98 -12.59 13.12
CA TRP A 314 2.47 -13.89 13.57
C TRP A 314 1.26 -13.72 14.49
N PHE A 315 1.34 -12.80 15.43
CA PHE A 315 0.28 -12.53 16.39
C PHE A 315 -1.01 -12.04 15.71
N LEU A 316 -0.89 -11.13 14.74
CA LEU A 316 -2.01 -10.63 13.97
C LEU A 316 -2.61 -11.70 13.06
N ALA A 317 -1.79 -12.59 12.50
CA ALA A 317 -2.24 -13.67 11.64
C ALA A 317 -3.01 -14.79 12.36
N LEU A 318 -3.03 -14.81 13.70
CA LEU A 318 -3.89 -15.70 14.50
C LEU A 318 -5.35 -15.24 14.52
N CYS A 319 -5.67 -14.09 13.93
CA CYS A 319 -7.04 -13.57 13.86
C CYS A 319 -7.95 -14.55 13.12
N SER A 320 -9.13 -14.83 13.70
CA SER A 320 -10.09 -15.77 13.14
C SER A 320 -10.65 -15.29 11.80
N GLU A 321 -10.74 -13.98 11.56
CA GLU A 321 -11.16 -13.44 10.28
C GLU A 321 -10.31 -13.98 9.12
N ARG A 322 -8.99 -14.04 9.28
CA ARG A 322 -8.09 -14.65 8.31
C ARG A 322 -8.48 -16.11 8.02
N ILE A 323 -8.76 -16.87 9.09
CA ILE A 323 -9.11 -18.29 8.99
C ILE A 323 -10.47 -18.47 8.31
N GLU A 324 -11.45 -17.66 8.65
CA GLU A 324 -12.80 -17.69 8.06
C GLU A 324 -12.79 -17.32 6.57
N LYS A 325 -11.96 -16.35 6.18
CA LYS A 325 -11.77 -15.94 4.78
C LYS A 325 -10.89 -16.93 3.98
N GLY A 326 -10.14 -17.81 4.68
CA GLY A 326 -9.22 -18.75 4.06
C GLY A 326 -7.98 -18.10 3.44
N TRP A 327 -7.61 -16.90 3.88
CA TRP A 327 -6.46 -16.18 3.32
C TRP A 327 -5.12 -16.70 3.87
N PRO A 328 -4.06 -16.79 3.02
CA PRO A 328 -2.69 -16.89 3.48
C PRO A 328 -2.31 -15.75 4.43
N GLU A 329 -1.28 -15.97 5.26
CA GLU A 329 -0.86 -14.95 6.24
C GLU A 329 -0.49 -13.62 5.58
N GLN A 330 0.33 -13.64 4.54
CA GLN A 330 0.74 -12.42 3.84
C GLN A 330 -0.46 -11.71 3.21
N GLU A 331 -1.40 -12.46 2.60
CA GLU A 331 -2.59 -11.85 1.99
C GLU A 331 -3.44 -11.13 3.03
N TYR A 332 -3.67 -11.73 4.20
CA TYR A 332 -4.38 -11.07 5.28
C TYR A 332 -3.65 -9.82 5.77
N LEU A 333 -2.33 -9.92 6.01
CA LEU A 333 -1.51 -8.79 6.44
C LEU A 333 -1.49 -7.65 5.41
N ASP A 334 -1.61 -7.95 4.12
CA ASP A 334 -1.66 -6.95 3.07
C ASP A 334 -3.04 -6.28 2.98
N ARG A 335 -4.12 -7.06 3.10
CA ARG A 335 -5.50 -6.56 3.02
C ARG A 335 -5.92 -5.74 4.22
N GLN A 336 -5.50 -6.14 5.43
CA GLN A 336 -5.79 -5.43 6.67
C GLN A 336 -4.78 -4.32 6.89
N ASP A 337 -5.24 -3.08 7.02
CA ASP A 337 -4.40 -1.89 7.15
C ASP A 337 -4.53 -1.17 8.49
N HIS A 338 -5.56 -1.50 9.26
CA HIS A 338 -5.79 -0.98 10.61
C HIS A 338 -5.97 -2.12 11.60
N TYR A 339 -5.25 -2.06 12.72
CA TYR A 339 -5.33 -3.07 13.77
C TYR A 339 -5.59 -2.44 15.11
N THR A 340 -6.56 -3.01 15.85
CA THR A 340 -6.79 -2.70 17.26
C THR A 340 -6.31 -3.86 18.12
N LEU A 341 -5.44 -3.55 19.10
CA LEU A 341 -4.86 -4.50 20.04
C LEU A 341 -5.23 -4.08 21.46
N VAL A 342 -5.99 -4.90 22.16
CA VAL A 342 -6.38 -4.64 23.57
C VAL A 342 -5.62 -5.58 24.50
N PHE A 343 -4.84 -5.00 25.42
CA PHE A 343 -4.02 -5.71 26.40
C PHE A 343 -4.59 -5.52 27.80
N TYR A 344 -4.79 -6.60 28.54
CA TYR A 344 -5.15 -6.57 29.96
C TYR A 344 -3.90 -6.67 30.79
N VAL A 345 -3.50 -5.57 31.42
CA VAL A 345 -2.22 -5.41 32.08
C VAL A 345 -2.37 -5.59 33.60
N PRO A 346 -1.68 -6.56 34.20
CA PRO A 346 -1.68 -6.71 35.66
C PRO A 346 -0.94 -5.55 36.33
N ASN A 347 -1.15 -5.39 37.63
CA ASN A 347 -0.42 -4.43 38.44
C ASN A 347 1.09 -4.79 38.44
N PRO A 348 1.98 -3.92 37.97
CA PRO A 348 3.42 -4.17 37.95
C PRO A 348 4.06 -4.37 39.33
N ASP A 349 3.41 -3.94 40.38
CA ASP A 349 3.88 -4.13 41.78
C ASP A 349 3.60 -5.54 42.30
N THR A 350 2.89 -6.40 41.54
CA THR A 350 2.70 -7.80 41.86
C THR A 350 3.71 -8.66 41.09
N ASP A 351 4.07 -9.84 41.64
CA ASP A 351 5.09 -10.72 41.04
C ASP A 351 4.64 -11.39 39.72
N PHE A 352 3.40 -11.18 39.27
CA PHE A 352 2.84 -11.72 38.06
C PHE A 352 2.79 -10.67 36.97
N TYR A 353 3.82 -10.68 36.07
CA TYR A 353 3.92 -9.86 34.88
C TYR A 353 3.56 -10.67 33.62
N MET A 354 2.32 -11.09 33.49
CA MET A 354 1.88 -11.65 32.22
C MET A 354 0.60 -10.97 31.78
N VAL A 355 0.60 -10.48 30.55
CA VAL A 355 -0.64 -10.11 29.87
C VAL A 355 -1.52 -11.37 29.83
N THR A 356 -2.66 -11.32 30.49
CA THR A 356 -3.51 -12.51 30.68
C THR A 356 -4.47 -12.73 29.52
N LYS A 357 -4.76 -11.68 28.76
CA LYS A 357 -5.71 -11.70 27.65
C LYS A 357 -5.36 -10.60 26.65
N ILE A 358 -5.46 -10.90 25.37
CA ILE A 358 -5.31 -9.92 24.30
C ILE A 358 -6.50 -10.06 23.36
N LYS A 359 -6.97 -8.92 22.83
CA LYS A 359 -7.89 -8.89 21.70
C LYS A 359 -7.19 -8.31 20.49
N VAL A 360 -7.44 -8.86 19.31
CA VAL A 360 -7.00 -8.34 18.03
C VAL A 360 -8.25 -8.13 17.18
N ASN A 361 -8.53 -6.90 16.78
CA ASN A 361 -9.72 -6.54 16.01
C ASN A 361 -11.03 -7.15 16.60
N GLY A 362 -11.17 -7.09 17.92
CA GLY A 362 -12.32 -7.67 18.64
C GLY A 362 -12.21 -9.17 18.97
N TRP A 363 -11.28 -9.91 18.41
CA TRP A 363 -11.09 -11.34 18.66
C TRP A 363 -10.22 -11.60 19.89
N VAL A 364 -10.70 -12.49 20.78
CA VAL A 364 -10.00 -12.82 22.01
C VAL A 364 -8.98 -13.92 21.78
N LEU A 365 -7.71 -13.63 22.08
CA LEU A 365 -6.63 -14.59 22.12
C LEU A 365 -6.28 -14.89 23.58
N ASN A 366 -6.39 -16.14 24.00
CA ASN A 366 -5.99 -16.59 25.32
C ASN A 366 -4.60 -17.23 25.24
N PHE A 367 -3.66 -16.79 26.07
CA PHE A 367 -2.29 -17.34 26.07
C PHE A 367 -2.20 -18.82 26.48
N ARG A 368 -3.26 -19.38 27.07
CA ARG A 368 -3.30 -20.81 27.39
C ARG A 368 -3.45 -21.71 26.16
N ASP A 369 -3.90 -21.14 25.03
CA ASP A 369 -4.17 -21.85 23.79
C ASP A 369 -3.03 -21.68 22.78
N ILE A 370 -1.99 -20.93 23.15
CA ILE A 370 -0.83 -20.65 22.30
C ILE A 370 0.36 -21.41 22.89
N GLU A 371 0.80 -22.47 22.23
CA GLU A 371 2.10 -23.08 22.53
C GLU A 371 3.19 -22.06 22.20
N ILE A 372 3.93 -21.61 23.24
CA ILE A 372 5.03 -20.65 23.18
C ILE A 372 6.32 -21.36 22.79
#